data_41d348ae39e524a77cc7532dbd1b01ce
#
_entry.id   41d348ae39e524a77cc7532dbd1b01ce
#
_cell.length_a   1.000
_cell.length_b   1.000
_cell.length_c   1.000
_cell.angle_alpha   90.00
_cell.angle_beta   90.00
_cell.angle_gamma   90.00
#
_symmetry.space_group_name_H-M   'P 1'
#
loop_
_entity.id
_entity.type
_entity.pdbx_description
1 polymer ?
#
loop_
_entity_poly.entity_id
_entity_poly.type
_entity_poly.pdbx_seq_one_letter_code
_entity_poly.pdbx_strand_id
1 'polypeptide(L)'
;LMDILDSNHGSLAYRKAKTAGIPKHYLKSYADVLQVGDGWKWHFDMVVDLPTGQKCYLHHGKSANITKTSQAMSMCSVAGHYHNTFKIEYWANPIGLYWGMQAGCLIDDRSFAFNYNNVNLHRPLIGTGLIIDGLPILEPMVLDLNGRWIGK
;
A
#
# COMPACT_ATOMS: atom_id res chain seq x y z
N LEU A 1 4.16 -11.90 12.49
CA LEU A 1 4.73 -11.81 11.15
C LEU A 1 4.24 -10.54 10.49
N MET A 2 5.14 -9.77 9.91
CA MET A 2 4.83 -8.54 9.18
C MET A 2 5.34 -8.67 7.75
N ASP A 3 4.45 -8.60 6.79
CA ASP A 3 4.79 -8.58 5.37
C ASP A 3 4.77 -7.12 4.87
N ILE A 4 5.87 -6.68 4.29
CA ILE A 4 6.07 -5.32 3.78
C ILE A 4 6.15 -5.37 2.27
N LEU A 5 5.32 -4.57 1.61
CA LEU A 5 5.42 -4.38 0.16
C LEU A 5 6.46 -3.28 -0.13
N ASP A 6 7.37 -3.58 -1.03
CA ASP A 6 8.42 -2.64 -1.43
C ASP A 6 7.79 -1.43 -2.14
N SER A 7 8.15 -0.25 -1.69
CA SER A 7 7.64 1.00 -2.21
C SER A 7 8.60 1.65 -3.21
N ASN A 8 8.11 2.63 -3.97
CA ASN A 8 8.97 3.45 -4.83
C ASN A 8 9.99 4.27 -4.01
N HIS A 9 9.69 4.62 -2.77
CA HIS A 9 10.66 5.25 -1.85
C HIS A 9 11.64 4.21 -1.29
N GLY A 10 11.15 3.07 -0.86
CA GLY A 10 11.98 1.97 -0.39
C GLY A 10 12.97 1.49 -1.45
N SER A 11 12.55 1.33 -2.69
CA SER A 11 13.43 0.91 -3.78
C SER A 11 14.40 1.98 -4.30
N LEU A 12 14.33 3.23 -3.80
CA LEU A 12 15.11 4.35 -4.33
C LEU A 12 16.61 4.12 -4.25
N ALA A 13 17.12 3.65 -3.10
CA ALA A 13 18.54 3.38 -2.91
C ALA A 13 19.04 2.33 -3.91
N TYR A 14 18.29 1.24 -4.07
CA TYR A 14 18.61 0.19 -5.04
C TYR A 14 18.60 0.71 -6.49
N ARG A 15 17.59 1.48 -6.87
CA ARG A 15 17.51 2.05 -8.24
C ARG A 15 18.67 3.00 -8.53
N LYS A 16 19.04 3.85 -7.58
CA LYS A 16 20.19 4.76 -7.71
C LYS A 16 21.50 3.99 -7.79
N ALA A 17 21.70 2.99 -6.95
CA ALA A 17 22.88 2.13 -7.01
C ALA A 17 23.00 1.41 -8.36
N LYS A 18 21.88 0.86 -8.87
CA LYS A 18 21.83 0.24 -10.21
C LYS A 18 22.25 1.23 -11.31
N THR A 19 21.75 2.47 -11.26
CA THR A 19 22.14 3.51 -12.23
C THR A 19 23.62 3.88 -12.13
N ALA A 20 24.18 3.82 -10.93
CA ALA A 20 25.61 4.06 -10.68
C ALA A 20 26.49 2.83 -10.92
N GLY A 21 25.95 1.73 -11.43
CA GLY A 21 26.70 0.49 -11.69
C GLY A 21 27.10 -0.29 -10.43
N ILE A 22 26.51 0.03 -9.29
CA ILE A 22 26.82 -0.67 -8.03
C ILE A 22 26.00 -1.98 -7.95
N PRO A 23 26.68 -3.15 -7.89
CA PRO A 23 25.99 -4.43 -7.78
C PRO A 23 25.18 -4.57 -6.49
N LYS A 24 24.04 -5.29 -6.57
CA LYS A 24 23.11 -5.47 -5.45
C LYS A 24 23.77 -6.03 -4.18
N HIS A 25 24.75 -6.89 -4.31
CA HIS A 25 25.41 -7.53 -3.16
C HIS A 25 26.24 -6.58 -2.28
N TYR A 26 26.50 -5.34 -2.75
CA TYR A 26 27.09 -4.29 -1.92
C TYR A 26 26.07 -3.47 -1.13
N LEU A 27 24.77 -3.71 -1.35
CA LEU A 27 23.72 -3.01 -0.62
C LEU A 27 23.21 -3.89 0.53
N LYS A 28 23.09 -3.29 1.69
CA LYS A 28 22.41 -3.94 2.82
C LYS A 28 20.93 -4.13 2.51
N SER A 29 20.35 -5.22 2.99
CA SER A 29 18.91 -5.41 2.96
C SER A 29 18.20 -4.42 3.90
N TYR A 30 16.89 -4.21 3.72
CA TYR A 30 16.12 -3.40 4.67
C TYR A 30 16.12 -4.00 6.07
N ALA A 31 16.04 -5.33 6.18
CA ALA A 31 16.11 -6.01 7.46
C ALA A 31 17.40 -5.69 8.21
N ASP A 32 18.54 -5.68 7.50
CA ASP A 32 19.84 -5.34 8.09
C ASP A 32 19.93 -3.86 8.48
N VAL A 33 19.42 -2.96 7.63
CA VAL A 33 19.47 -1.51 7.88
C VAL A 33 18.60 -1.14 9.07
N LEU A 34 17.40 -1.71 9.17
CA LEU A 34 16.44 -1.43 10.23
C LEU A 34 16.64 -2.29 11.47
N GLN A 35 17.56 -3.26 11.42
CA GLN A 35 17.86 -4.19 12.50
C GLN A 35 16.61 -4.90 13.04
N VAL A 36 15.70 -5.27 12.14
CA VAL A 36 14.47 -5.99 12.48
C VAL A 36 14.71 -7.49 12.48
N GLY A 37 13.98 -8.20 13.33
CA GLY A 37 14.07 -9.66 13.41
C GLY A 37 13.34 -10.39 12.28
N ASP A 38 13.40 -11.73 12.32
CA ASP A 38 12.86 -12.64 11.30
C ASP A 38 11.34 -12.54 11.07
N GLY A 39 10.63 -11.82 11.94
CA GLY A 39 9.20 -11.55 11.82
C GLY A 39 8.83 -10.56 10.70
N TRP A 40 9.82 -9.92 10.05
CA TRP A 40 9.61 -8.93 9.00
C TRP A 40 10.08 -9.47 7.66
N LYS A 41 9.18 -9.47 6.65
CA LYS A 41 9.49 -9.95 5.29
C LYS A 41 9.17 -8.87 4.26
N TRP A 42 10.07 -8.69 3.29
CA TRP A 42 9.89 -7.74 2.18
C TRP A 42 9.53 -8.47 0.90
N HIS A 43 8.49 -7.96 0.23
CA HIS A 43 7.98 -8.48 -1.04
C HIS A 43 7.87 -7.35 -2.05
N PHE A 44 8.11 -7.63 -3.31
CA PHE A 44 7.84 -6.68 -4.39
C PHE A 44 6.32 -6.51 -4.58
N ASP A 45 5.62 -7.61 -4.55
CA ASP A 45 4.17 -7.77 -4.46
C ASP A 45 3.88 -9.16 -3.90
N MET A 46 2.64 -9.42 -3.54
CA MET A 46 2.26 -10.73 -3.01
C MET A 46 0.81 -11.08 -3.35
N VAL A 47 0.51 -12.36 -3.36
CA VAL A 47 -0.84 -12.88 -3.45
C VAL A 47 -1.15 -13.64 -2.17
N VAL A 48 -2.31 -13.37 -1.60
CA VAL A 48 -2.83 -14.07 -0.42
C VAL A 48 -4.14 -14.76 -0.74
N ASP A 49 -4.39 -15.89 -0.09
CA ASP A 49 -5.67 -16.58 -0.16
C ASP A 49 -6.64 -15.95 0.83
N LEU A 50 -7.86 -15.67 0.37
CA LEU A 50 -8.95 -15.17 1.21
C LEU A 50 -9.79 -16.34 1.77
N PRO A 51 -10.43 -16.18 2.93
CA PRO A 51 -11.34 -17.18 3.48
C PRO A 51 -12.49 -17.58 2.53
N THR A 52 -12.83 -16.70 1.60
CA THR A 52 -13.83 -16.96 0.54
C THR A 52 -13.37 -17.94 -0.54
N GLY A 53 -12.12 -18.40 -0.51
CA GLY A 53 -11.48 -19.17 -1.56
C GLY A 53 -10.95 -18.36 -2.75
N GLN A 54 -11.18 -17.05 -2.75
CA GLN A 54 -10.61 -16.14 -3.75
C GLN A 54 -9.17 -15.77 -3.38
N LYS A 55 -8.45 -15.22 -4.37
CA LYS A 55 -7.11 -14.65 -4.15
C LYS A 55 -7.17 -13.13 -4.12
N CYS A 56 -6.25 -12.54 -3.36
CA CYS A 56 -6.08 -11.10 -3.30
C CYS A 56 -4.64 -10.73 -3.64
N TYR A 57 -4.48 -9.86 -4.63
CA TYR A 57 -3.19 -9.32 -5.06
C TYR A 57 -2.88 -8.03 -4.32
N LEU A 58 -1.78 -8.03 -3.58
CA LEU A 58 -1.30 -6.90 -2.79
C LEU A 58 -0.10 -6.26 -3.49
N HIS A 59 -0.15 -4.95 -3.72
CA HIS A 59 0.92 -4.25 -4.42
C HIS A 59 1.06 -2.78 -4.00
N HIS A 60 2.21 -2.16 -4.32
CA HIS A 60 2.43 -0.74 -4.10
C HIS A 60 2.43 0.00 -5.45
N GLY A 61 1.29 0.62 -5.79
CA GLY A 61 1.21 1.64 -6.84
C GLY A 61 1.45 1.19 -8.29
N LYS A 62 1.08 -0.02 -8.68
CA LYS A 62 1.22 -0.45 -10.08
C LYS A 62 0.24 0.26 -11.03
N SER A 63 -0.91 0.72 -10.54
CA SER A 63 -1.91 1.47 -11.29
C SER A 63 -2.73 2.35 -10.38
N ALA A 64 -3.08 3.55 -10.82
CA ALA A 64 -4.04 4.42 -10.13
C ALA A 64 -5.48 3.87 -10.19
N ASN A 65 -5.78 3.02 -11.16
CA ASN A 65 -7.08 2.38 -11.29
C ASN A 65 -7.04 0.97 -10.72
N ILE A 66 -7.54 0.83 -9.50
CA ILE A 66 -7.51 -0.44 -8.76
C ILE A 66 -8.40 -1.51 -9.42
N THR A 67 -9.53 -1.10 -10.01
CA THR A 67 -10.42 -2.03 -10.72
C THR A 67 -9.73 -2.65 -11.92
N LYS A 68 -9.01 -1.85 -12.72
CA LYS A 68 -8.22 -2.38 -13.85
C LYS A 68 -7.15 -3.37 -13.39
N THR A 69 -6.49 -3.10 -12.27
CA THR A 69 -5.51 -4.04 -11.71
C THR A 69 -6.17 -5.34 -11.28
N SER A 70 -7.27 -5.25 -10.53
CA SER A 70 -8.06 -6.41 -10.10
C SER A 70 -8.55 -7.25 -11.29
N GLN A 71 -9.04 -6.60 -12.35
CA GLN A 71 -9.47 -7.25 -13.59
C GLN A 71 -8.31 -7.94 -14.31
N ALA A 72 -7.18 -7.26 -14.47
CA ALA A 72 -6.01 -7.81 -15.14
C ALA A 72 -5.44 -9.04 -14.42
N MET A 73 -5.51 -9.05 -13.09
CA MET A 73 -5.08 -10.19 -12.27
C MET A 73 -6.16 -11.25 -12.11
N SER A 74 -7.42 -10.97 -12.47
CA SER A 74 -8.59 -11.81 -12.18
C SER A 74 -8.70 -12.20 -10.70
N MET A 75 -8.40 -11.24 -9.80
CA MET A 75 -8.35 -11.41 -8.34
C MET A 75 -8.87 -10.16 -7.66
N CYS A 76 -9.24 -10.27 -6.38
CA CYS A 76 -9.32 -9.08 -5.53
C CYS A 76 -7.97 -8.37 -5.48
N SER A 77 -7.93 -7.07 -5.19
CA SER A 77 -6.65 -6.35 -5.17
C SER A 77 -6.62 -5.25 -4.11
N VAL A 78 -5.47 -5.08 -3.46
CA VAL A 78 -5.21 -3.95 -2.55
C VAL A 78 -4.00 -3.19 -3.02
N ALA A 79 -4.11 -1.86 -3.04
CA ALA A 79 -3.03 -0.97 -3.40
C ALA A 79 -2.80 0.12 -2.36
N GLY A 80 -1.52 0.44 -2.12
CA GLY A 80 -1.07 1.67 -1.47
C GLY A 80 -0.66 2.74 -2.49
N HIS A 81 0.29 3.60 -2.14
CA HIS A 81 0.94 4.61 -2.98
C HIS A 81 0.12 5.87 -3.28
N TYR A 82 -1.12 5.74 -3.66
CA TYR A 82 -1.97 6.89 -4.03
C TYR A 82 -2.61 7.48 -2.79
N HIS A 83 -1.89 8.35 -2.09
CA HIS A 83 -2.25 8.90 -0.79
C HIS A 83 -3.58 9.67 -0.77
N ASN A 84 -4.01 10.17 -1.93
CA ASN A 84 -5.27 10.90 -2.09
C ASN A 84 -6.43 10.01 -2.53
N THR A 85 -6.28 8.69 -2.46
CA THR A 85 -7.31 7.74 -2.86
C THR A 85 -7.59 6.75 -1.75
N PHE A 86 -8.86 6.71 -1.33
CA PHE A 86 -9.34 5.87 -0.24
C PHE A 86 -10.71 5.35 -0.63
N LYS A 87 -10.77 4.18 -1.27
CA LYS A 87 -12.00 3.66 -1.86
C LYS A 87 -11.97 2.15 -2.05
N ILE A 88 -13.17 1.57 -2.14
CA ILE A 88 -13.42 0.20 -2.57
C ILE A 88 -14.29 0.26 -3.81
N GLU A 89 -13.91 -0.49 -4.83
CA GLU A 89 -14.66 -0.65 -6.08
C GLU A 89 -14.93 -2.13 -6.32
N TYR A 90 -16.17 -2.45 -6.71
CA TYR A 90 -16.57 -3.83 -7.03
C TYR A 90 -16.73 -4.02 -8.53
N TRP A 91 -16.45 -5.22 -9.01
CA TRP A 91 -16.73 -5.66 -10.35
C TRP A 91 -17.05 -7.15 -10.35
N ALA A 92 -17.76 -7.62 -11.35
CA ALA A 92 -18.15 -9.01 -11.47
C ALA A 92 -17.92 -9.53 -12.89
N ASN A 93 -17.73 -10.84 -13.00
CA ASN A 93 -17.72 -11.60 -14.24
C ASN A 93 -18.50 -12.92 -14.01
N PRO A 94 -18.64 -13.80 -15.01
CA PRO A 94 -19.35 -15.07 -14.83
C PRO A 94 -18.78 -16.00 -13.75
N ILE A 95 -17.53 -15.77 -13.32
CA ILE A 95 -16.87 -16.61 -12.30
C ILE A 95 -17.16 -16.10 -10.89
N GLY A 96 -17.32 -14.78 -10.69
CA GLY A 96 -17.57 -14.27 -9.36
C GLY A 96 -17.56 -12.74 -9.23
N LEU A 97 -17.80 -12.30 -8.00
CA LEU A 97 -17.70 -10.91 -7.57
C LEU A 97 -16.31 -10.67 -7.00
N TYR A 98 -15.67 -9.61 -7.44
CA TYR A 98 -14.34 -9.17 -7.02
C TYR A 98 -14.36 -7.73 -6.53
N TRP A 99 -13.32 -7.34 -5.83
CA TRP A 99 -13.16 -5.97 -5.36
C TRP A 99 -11.71 -5.50 -5.50
N GLY A 100 -11.58 -4.18 -5.62
CA GLY A 100 -10.30 -3.48 -5.52
C GLY A 100 -10.37 -2.43 -4.44
N MET A 101 -9.36 -2.37 -3.56
CA MET A 101 -9.26 -1.43 -2.46
C MET A 101 -8.00 -0.59 -2.55
N GLN A 102 -8.15 0.73 -2.44
CA GLN A 102 -7.05 1.67 -2.21
C GLN A 102 -7.13 2.14 -0.76
N ALA A 103 -6.12 1.79 0.02
CA ALA A 103 -6.16 1.86 1.48
C ALA A 103 -5.69 3.22 2.05
N GLY A 104 -5.49 4.24 1.20
CA GLY A 104 -4.99 5.54 1.67
C GLY A 104 -3.55 5.46 2.16
N CYS A 105 -3.27 6.15 3.25
CA CYS A 105 -1.94 6.18 3.85
C CYS A 105 -2.01 6.48 5.36
N LEU A 106 -0.86 6.31 6.03
CA LEU A 106 -0.66 6.67 7.44
C LEU A 106 0.48 7.70 7.57
N ILE A 107 0.55 8.65 6.65
CA ILE A 107 1.58 9.70 6.68
C ILE A 107 1.16 10.85 7.60
N ASP A 108 2.15 11.45 8.26
CA ASP A 108 1.98 12.76 8.88
C ASP A 108 2.23 13.84 7.82
N ASP A 109 1.18 14.40 7.24
CA ASP A 109 1.24 15.40 6.17
C ASP A 109 1.80 16.77 6.66
N ARG A 110 1.91 16.96 7.97
CA ARG A 110 2.51 18.13 8.60
C ARG A 110 4.03 18.01 8.78
N SER A 111 4.57 16.80 8.61
CA SER A 111 6.00 16.59 8.74
C SER A 111 6.77 17.29 7.62
N PHE A 112 7.99 17.73 7.93
CA PHE A 112 8.87 18.41 6.97
C PHE A 112 9.09 17.60 5.67
N ALA A 113 9.10 16.28 5.77
CA ALA A 113 9.27 15.40 4.63
C ALA A 113 8.14 15.51 3.58
N PHE A 114 6.98 16.06 3.95
CA PHE A 114 5.81 16.22 3.08
C PHE A 114 5.46 17.68 2.77
N ASN A 115 6.34 18.64 3.11
CA ASN A 115 6.12 20.07 2.84
C ASN A 115 5.89 20.40 1.36
N TYR A 116 6.38 19.58 0.43
CA TYR A 116 6.09 19.74 -1.00
C TYR A 116 4.60 19.58 -1.35
N ASN A 117 3.80 18.96 -0.47
CA ASN A 117 2.36 18.78 -0.64
C ASN A 117 1.54 20.03 -0.22
N ASN A 118 2.16 21.03 0.40
CA ASN A 118 1.44 22.21 0.90
C ASN A 118 0.78 23.04 -0.20
N VAL A 119 1.25 22.93 -1.43
CA VAL A 119 0.67 23.60 -2.60
C VAL A 119 -0.41 22.77 -3.31
N ASN A 120 -0.60 21.53 -2.94
CA ASN A 120 -1.61 20.66 -3.55
C ASN A 120 -2.96 20.86 -2.85
N LEU A 121 -4.01 21.04 -3.66
CA LEU A 121 -5.40 21.07 -3.17
C LEU A 121 -5.87 19.70 -2.65
N HIS A 122 -5.31 18.61 -3.18
CA HIS A 122 -5.63 17.25 -2.76
C HIS A 122 -4.77 16.86 -1.56
N ARG A 123 -5.43 16.69 -0.43
CA ARG A 123 -4.78 16.21 0.81
C ARG A 123 -4.75 14.69 0.87
N PRO A 124 -3.77 14.12 1.58
CA PRO A 124 -3.74 12.69 1.88
C PRO A 124 -5.00 12.26 2.62
N LEU A 125 -5.52 11.09 2.26
CA LEU A 125 -6.59 10.43 3.00
C LEU A 125 -5.96 9.45 3.98
N ILE A 126 -6.00 9.80 5.26
CA ILE A 126 -5.36 9.04 6.32
C ILE A 126 -6.31 7.94 6.80
N GLY A 127 -5.82 6.72 6.81
CA GLY A 127 -6.61 5.57 7.18
C GLY A 127 -5.95 4.26 6.81
N THR A 128 -6.62 3.17 7.07
CA THR A 128 -6.16 1.83 6.77
C THR A 128 -7.25 0.99 6.11
N GLY A 129 -6.83 -0.05 5.39
CA GLY A 129 -7.72 -1.07 4.85
C GLY A 129 -7.65 -2.34 5.69
N LEU A 130 -8.78 -2.95 5.92
CA LEU A 130 -8.94 -4.23 6.57
C LEU A 130 -9.58 -5.23 5.60
N ILE A 131 -9.27 -6.50 5.78
CA ILE A 131 -9.98 -7.59 5.11
C ILE A 131 -10.50 -8.50 6.21
N ILE A 132 -11.82 -8.55 6.36
CA ILE A 132 -12.50 -9.37 7.36
C ILE A 132 -13.41 -10.35 6.62
N ASP A 133 -13.21 -11.64 6.86
CA ASP A 133 -13.96 -12.73 6.21
C ASP A 133 -13.93 -12.63 4.66
N GLY A 134 -12.83 -12.12 4.12
CA GLY A 134 -12.64 -11.93 2.68
C GLY A 134 -13.28 -10.66 2.10
N LEU A 135 -13.91 -9.82 2.92
CA LEU A 135 -14.52 -8.57 2.51
C LEU A 135 -13.63 -7.37 2.86
N PRO A 136 -13.50 -6.38 1.97
CA PRO A 136 -12.71 -5.18 2.19
C PRO A 136 -13.46 -4.18 3.06
N ILE A 137 -12.77 -3.57 4.00
CA ILE A 137 -13.28 -2.49 4.86
C ILE A 137 -12.26 -1.38 4.87
N LEU A 138 -12.72 -0.13 4.79
CA LEU A 138 -11.87 1.04 4.94
C LEU A 138 -12.17 1.71 6.27
N GLU A 139 -11.11 1.94 7.06
CA GLU A 139 -11.18 2.62 8.35
C GLU A 139 -10.47 3.96 8.26
N PRO A 140 -11.20 5.08 8.12
CA PRO A 140 -10.59 6.40 8.07
C PRO A 140 -10.09 6.81 9.45
N MET A 141 -8.92 7.44 9.49
CA MET A 141 -8.40 8.08 10.70
C MET A 141 -8.92 9.51 10.77
N VAL A 142 -9.94 9.75 11.56
CA VAL A 142 -10.49 11.10 11.77
C VAL A 142 -9.63 11.84 12.78
N LEU A 143 -9.10 12.99 12.36
CA LEU A 143 -8.25 13.84 13.18
C LEU A 143 -9.04 15.04 13.71
N ASP A 144 -8.73 15.48 14.92
CA ASP A 144 -9.20 16.75 15.47
C ASP A 144 -8.51 17.96 14.81
N LEU A 145 -8.89 19.17 15.22
CA LEU A 145 -8.29 20.41 14.71
C LEU A 145 -6.80 20.55 15.01
N ASN A 146 -6.30 19.80 15.98
CA ASN A 146 -4.87 19.75 16.33
C ASN A 146 -4.12 18.66 15.56
N GLY A 147 -4.83 17.87 14.74
CA GLY A 147 -4.28 16.76 13.98
C GLY A 147 -4.03 15.51 14.82
N ARG A 148 -4.75 15.33 15.93
CA ARG A 148 -4.71 14.11 16.72
C ARG A 148 -5.86 13.19 16.33
N TRP A 149 -5.57 11.91 16.26
CA TRP A 149 -6.61 10.91 16.03
C TRP A 149 -7.59 10.87 17.21
N ILE A 150 -8.88 10.91 16.91
CA ILE A 150 -9.95 10.94 17.93
C ILE A 150 -10.52 9.55 18.26
N GLY A 151 -9.90 8.48 17.75
CA GLY A 151 -10.29 7.10 18.06
C GLY A 151 -11.57 6.61 17.39
N LYS A 152 -12.01 7.31 16.33
CA LYS A 152 -13.19 6.96 15.54
C LYS A 152 -12.85 6.93 14.08
#